data_6ae46d587b8379ea394d8074d4c9aaac
#
_entry.id   6ae46d587b8379ea394d8074d4c9aaac
#
_cell.length_a   1.000
_cell.length_b   1.000
_cell.length_c   1.000
_cell.angle_alpha   90.00
_cell.angle_beta   90.00
_cell.angle_gamma   90.00
#
_symmetry.space_group_name_H-M   'P 1'
#
loop_
_entity.id
_entity.type
_entity.pdbx_description
1 polymer ?
#
loop_
_entity_poly.entity_id
_entity_poly.type
_entity_poly.pdbx_seq_one_letter_code
_entity_poly.pdbx_strand_id
1 'polypeptide(L)'
;ISAKKGIGVEELLEKVLLEADLLDLKANPKKRAVGTIIESSLDKGRGYVSTVLVENGTLKTGDIVLAGTHHGRVKAMFNERNQRVEKAGPSEPVLILGLNGAPQAGDTFNVLETEQEAREIANRREQLQRELGLRTQKMLTLDDIGRRIAVGNFQELNVIVKGDVDGSVEALSDSLIRLSTEEIQVNVIHKAVGQISESDVVLAAASNAIIVGFQVRPSLAARKNAEKEGVEIRLYSIIYDAIEEVKSAMEGMLSPEIKEEITAYVEVLQTFKISKVGTVAGCMVKEGKIKRTNKIRLIRDGIVIYSGELGSLKRFKDDAKEVVA
;
A
#
# COMPACT_ATOMS: atom_id res chain seq x y z
N ILE A 1 -5.32 21.87 24.40
CA ILE A 1 -5.31 20.66 25.23
C ILE A 1 -4.03 19.84 25.05
N SER A 2 -3.62 19.13 26.08
CA SER A 2 -2.53 18.17 26.01
C SER A 2 -2.92 16.85 26.68
N ALA A 3 -3.27 15.85 25.89
CA ALA A 3 -3.66 14.53 26.40
C ALA A 3 -2.58 13.90 27.31
N LYS A 4 -1.30 14.02 26.93
CA LYS A 4 -0.16 13.49 27.69
C LYS A 4 0.00 14.14 29.07
N LYS A 5 -0.36 15.43 29.21
CA LYS A 5 -0.26 16.20 30.47
C LYS A 5 -1.59 16.33 31.21
N GLY A 6 -2.69 15.85 30.63
CA GLY A 6 -4.03 15.98 31.17
C GLY A 6 -4.59 17.41 31.18
N ILE A 7 -3.93 18.35 30.47
CA ILE A 7 -4.33 19.77 30.48
C ILE A 7 -5.50 19.99 29.53
N GLY A 8 -6.60 20.58 30.03
CA GLY A 8 -7.78 20.95 29.25
C GLY A 8 -8.65 19.76 28.83
N VAL A 9 -8.48 18.58 29.43
CA VAL A 9 -9.26 17.37 29.07
C VAL A 9 -10.67 17.48 29.66
N GLU A 10 -10.82 17.94 30.90
CA GLU A 10 -12.14 18.12 31.55
C GLU A 10 -12.98 19.13 30.79
N GLU A 11 -12.42 20.28 30.46
CA GLU A 11 -13.11 21.34 29.69
C GLU A 11 -13.50 20.83 28.27
N LEU A 12 -12.71 19.97 27.67
CA LEU A 12 -13.07 19.32 26.39
C LEU A 12 -14.27 18.42 26.56
N LEU A 13 -14.29 17.57 27.61
CA LEU A 13 -15.40 16.66 27.89
C LEU A 13 -16.69 17.45 28.21
N GLU A 14 -16.62 18.54 28.97
CA GLU A 14 -17.76 19.39 29.19
C GLU A 14 -18.31 19.98 27.89
N LYS A 15 -17.45 20.42 26.95
CA LYS A 15 -17.88 20.90 25.63
C LYS A 15 -18.57 19.80 24.82
N VAL A 16 -18.05 18.58 24.85
CA VAL A 16 -18.67 17.44 24.17
C VAL A 16 -20.07 17.15 24.74
N LEU A 17 -20.24 17.21 26.07
CA LEU A 17 -21.54 16.99 26.72
C LEU A 17 -22.54 18.10 26.35
N LEU A 18 -22.10 19.36 26.36
CA LEU A 18 -22.97 20.51 25.96
C LEU A 18 -23.43 20.35 24.50
N GLU A 19 -22.55 19.93 23.58
CA GLU A 19 -22.93 19.71 22.19
C GLU A 19 -23.89 18.52 22.03
N ALA A 20 -23.66 17.45 22.79
CA ALA A 20 -24.55 16.29 22.81
C ALA A 20 -25.96 16.63 23.33
N ASP A 21 -26.08 17.49 24.35
CA ASP A 21 -27.37 17.94 24.86
C ASP A 21 -28.15 18.78 23.84
N LEU A 22 -27.46 19.57 23.02
CA LEU A 22 -28.10 20.34 21.93
C LEU A 22 -28.68 19.48 20.84
N LEU A 23 -28.12 18.28 20.61
CA LEU A 23 -28.58 17.34 19.58
C LEU A 23 -29.86 16.60 19.97
N ASP A 24 -30.30 16.64 21.24
CA ASP A 24 -31.49 15.95 21.78
C ASP A 24 -31.62 14.48 21.31
N LEU A 25 -30.51 13.71 21.44
CA LEU A 25 -30.38 12.35 20.94
C LEU A 25 -31.36 11.41 21.66
N LYS A 26 -32.20 10.72 20.89
CA LYS A 26 -33.23 9.81 21.41
C LYS A 26 -33.10 8.43 20.77
N ALA A 27 -33.25 7.38 21.58
CA ALA A 27 -33.28 6.01 21.11
C ALA A 27 -34.44 5.20 21.76
N ASN A 28 -34.90 4.20 21.07
CA ASN A 28 -35.95 3.32 21.57
C ASN A 28 -35.40 1.91 21.87
N PRO A 29 -35.19 1.54 23.16
CA PRO A 29 -34.64 0.25 23.53
C PRO A 29 -35.54 -0.95 23.21
N LYS A 30 -36.84 -0.74 22.91
CA LYS A 30 -37.77 -1.83 22.63
C LYS A 30 -37.75 -2.37 21.18
N LYS A 31 -37.00 -1.74 20.30
CA LYS A 31 -36.78 -2.17 18.92
C LYS A 31 -35.72 -3.26 18.82
N ARG A 32 -35.62 -3.89 17.65
CA ARG A 32 -34.44 -4.70 17.28
C ARG A 32 -33.23 -3.80 17.21
N ALA A 33 -32.08 -4.32 17.60
CA ALA A 33 -30.85 -3.54 17.61
C ALA A 33 -30.41 -3.16 16.21
N VAL A 34 -30.02 -1.92 16.11
CA VAL A 34 -29.33 -1.33 14.96
C VAL A 34 -28.17 -0.52 15.52
N GLY A 35 -27.05 -0.49 14.85
CA GLY A 35 -25.89 0.28 15.26
C GLY A 35 -24.74 0.16 14.27
N THR A 36 -23.55 0.54 14.70
CA THR A 36 -22.38 0.64 13.86
C THR A 36 -21.25 -0.26 14.37
N ILE A 37 -20.51 -0.86 13.43
CA ILE A 37 -19.28 -1.59 13.72
C ILE A 37 -18.16 -0.55 13.97
N ILE A 38 -17.51 -0.65 15.11
CA ILE A 38 -16.38 0.22 15.45
C ILE A 38 -15.08 -0.40 14.97
N GLU A 39 -14.92 -1.71 15.19
CA GLU A 39 -13.69 -2.45 14.90
C GLU A 39 -14.00 -3.93 14.72
N SER A 40 -13.24 -4.60 13.88
CA SER A 40 -13.28 -6.05 13.73
C SER A 40 -11.89 -6.64 13.68
N SER A 41 -11.69 -7.76 14.36
CA SER A 41 -10.42 -8.47 14.44
C SER A 41 -10.61 -9.98 14.41
N LEU A 42 -9.54 -10.71 14.15
CA LEU A 42 -9.52 -12.16 14.22
C LEU A 42 -8.73 -12.62 15.46
N ASP A 43 -9.44 -13.06 16.49
CA ASP A 43 -8.83 -13.66 17.68
C ASP A 43 -8.53 -15.15 17.47
N LYS A 44 -7.35 -15.62 17.88
CA LYS A 44 -6.90 -17.01 17.67
C LYS A 44 -7.76 -18.06 18.38
N GLY A 45 -8.41 -17.70 19.49
CA GLY A 45 -9.22 -18.62 20.29
C GLY A 45 -10.72 -18.44 20.10
N ARG A 46 -11.14 -17.20 19.83
CA ARG A 46 -12.57 -16.82 19.78
C ARG A 46 -13.12 -16.69 18.37
N GLY A 47 -12.24 -16.66 17.34
CA GLY A 47 -12.60 -16.41 15.95
C GLY A 47 -12.81 -14.93 15.65
N TYR A 48 -13.72 -14.59 14.75
CA TYR A 48 -14.01 -13.19 14.44
C TYR A 48 -14.70 -12.50 15.61
N VAL A 49 -14.14 -11.37 16.00
CA VAL A 49 -14.56 -10.54 17.11
C VAL A 49 -14.83 -9.16 16.59
N SER A 50 -15.99 -8.59 16.86
CA SER A 50 -16.34 -7.24 16.41
C SER A 50 -16.82 -6.40 17.58
N THR A 51 -16.27 -5.20 17.71
CA THR A 51 -16.76 -4.18 18.64
C THR A 51 -17.84 -3.38 17.94
N VAL A 52 -19.02 -3.36 18.53
CA VAL A 52 -20.20 -2.67 17.99
C VAL A 52 -20.72 -1.63 18.96
N LEU A 53 -21.22 -0.52 18.43
CA LEU A 53 -21.98 0.47 19.19
C LEU A 53 -23.46 0.34 18.84
N VAL A 54 -24.28 0.03 19.82
CA VAL A 54 -25.73 -0.02 19.64
C VAL A 54 -26.28 1.41 19.59
N GLU A 55 -26.89 1.79 18.50
CA GLU A 55 -27.51 3.12 18.34
C GLU A 55 -28.99 3.11 18.75
N ASN A 56 -29.68 2.04 18.42
CA ASN A 56 -31.09 1.91 18.67
C ASN A 56 -31.46 0.44 18.96
N GLY A 57 -32.50 0.21 19.73
CA GLY A 57 -32.96 -1.13 20.08
C GLY A 57 -32.12 -1.75 21.20
N THR A 58 -32.26 -3.05 21.40
CA THR A 58 -31.50 -3.85 22.36
C THR A 58 -30.94 -5.10 21.68
N LEU A 59 -29.65 -5.24 21.67
CA LEU A 59 -28.94 -6.42 21.19
C LEU A 59 -28.91 -7.49 22.29
N LYS A 60 -29.17 -8.74 21.93
CA LYS A 60 -29.17 -9.87 22.87
C LYS A 60 -28.30 -11.01 22.36
N THR A 61 -27.78 -11.79 23.29
CA THR A 61 -27.12 -13.05 22.95
C THR A 61 -28.13 -13.99 22.26
N GLY A 62 -27.76 -14.56 21.13
CA GLY A 62 -28.63 -15.39 20.28
C GLY A 62 -29.27 -14.66 19.10
N ASP A 63 -29.23 -13.33 19.06
CA ASP A 63 -29.73 -12.54 17.94
C ASP A 63 -28.92 -12.82 16.67
N ILE A 64 -29.60 -12.70 15.53
CA ILE A 64 -29.01 -12.85 14.22
C ILE A 64 -28.64 -11.46 13.71
N VAL A 65 -27.36 -11.22 13.54
CA VAL A 65 -26.79 -9.95 13.12
C VAL A 65 -26.32 -10.04 11.67
N LEU A 66 -26.63 -9.01 10.90
CA LEU A 66 -26.10 -8.74 9.57
C LEU A 66 -25.33 -7.43 9.63
N ALA A 67 -24.04 -7.44 9.28
CA ALA A 67 -23.15 -6.28 9.24
C ALA A 67 -22.39 -6.27 7.92
N GLY A 68 -22.59 -5.24 7.10
CA GLY A 68 -22.01 -5.20 5.76
C GLY A 68 -22.41 -6.41 4.92
N THR A 69 -21.42 -7.21 4.51
CA THR A 69 -21.57 -8.48 3.79
C THR A 69 -21.48 -9.70 4.71
N HIS A 70 -21.30 -9.49 6.01
CA HIS A 70 -21.13 -10.56 7.00
C HIS A 70 -22.37 -10.72 7.85
N HIS A 71 -22.64 -11.96 8.24
CA HIS A 71 -23.77 -12.29 9.09
C HIS A 71 -23.39 -13.36 10.11
N GLY A 72 -24.19 -13.52 11.13
CA GLY A 72 -24.00 -14.58 12.10
C GLY A 72 -24.90 -14.44 13.31
N ARG A 73 -24.91 -15.49 14.14
CA ARG A 73 -25.63 -15.51 15.40
C ARG A 73 -24.69 -15.06 16.54
N VAL A 74 -25.10 -14.07 17.31
CA VAL A 74 -24.34 -13.61 18.50
C VAL A 74 -24.21 -14.76 19.51
N LYS A 75 -23.03 -15.34 19.61
CA LYS A 75 -22.74 -16.44 20.54
C LYS A 75 -22.45 -15.94 21.96
N ALA A 76 -21.78 -14.82 22.07
CA ALA A 76 -21.47 -14.17 23.34
C ALA A 76 -21.24 -12.66 23.10
N MET A 77 -21.47 -11.87 24.13
CA MET A 77 -21.18 -10.45 24.18
C MET A 77 -20.35 -10.15 25.43
N PHE A 78 -19.46 -9.16 25.31
CA PHE A 78 -18.61 -8.70 26.39
C PHE A 78 -18.60 -7.18 26.45
N ASN A 79 -18.59 -6.63 27.66
CA ASN A 79 -18.45 -5.20 27.87
C ASN A 79 -16.98 -4.77 27.77
N GLU A 80 -16.70 -3.46 27.98
CA GLU A 80 -15.38 -2.85 27.97
C GLU A 80 -14.40 -3.45 29.01
N ARG A 81 -14.96 -4.11 30.06
CA ARG A 81 -14.18 -4.80 31.10
C ARG A 81 -13.98 -6.29 30.81
N ASN A 82 -14.31 -6.73 29.58
CA ASN A 82 -14.27 -8.12 29.16
C ASN A 82 -15.14 -9.07 30.01
N GLN A 83 -16.21 -8.54 30.62
CA GLN A 83 -17.20 -9.32 31.34
C GLN A 83 -18.34 -9.68 30.39
N ARG A 84 -18.82 -10.91 30.49
CA ARG A 84 -19.94 -11.40 29.66
C ARG A 84 -21.24 -10.68 30.01
N VAL A 85 -21.92 -10.18 28.98
CA VAL A 85 -23.21 -9.53 29.09
C VAL A 85 -24.24 -10.23 28.20
N GLU A 86 -25.49 -10.26 28.61
CA GLU A 86 -26.59 -10.90 27.85
C GLU A 86 -27.34 -9.92 26.97
N LYS A 87 -27.31 -8.64 27.29
CA LYS A 87 -28.02 -7.57 26.60
C LYS A 87 -27.16 -6.33 26.54
N ALA A 88 -27.33 -5.57 25.45
CA ALA A 88 -26.73 -4.25 25.27
C ALA A 88 -27.82 -3.30 24.72
N GLY A 89 -28.07 -2.19 25.42
CA GLY A 89 -29.00 -1.15 25.03
C GLY A 89 -28.39 -0.06 24.16
N PRO A 90 -29.18 0.98 23.85
CA PRO A 90 -28.67 2.13 23.09
C PRO A 90 -27.49 2.80 23.77
N SER A 91 -26.54 3.29 22.99
CA SER A 91 -25.28 3.93 23.39
C SER A 91 -24.29 3.00 24.15
N GLU A 92 -24.56 1.68 24.20
CA GLU A 92 -23.65 0.73 24.82
C GLU A 92 -22.72 0.12 23.79
N PRO A 93 -21.39 0.28 23.93
CA PRO A 93 -20.42 -0.45 23.14
C PRO A 93 -20.27 -1.87 23.67
N VAL A 94 -20.32 -2.86 22.81
CA VAL A 94 -20.11 -4.26 23.17
C VAL A 94 -19.29 -5.00 22.14
N LEU A 95 -18.51 -5.94 22.63
CA LEU A 95 -17.75 -6.86 21.79
C LEU A 95 -18.61 -8.09 21.55
N ILE A 96 -18.84 -8.41 20.28
CA ILE A 96 -19.68 -9.56 19.87
C ILE A 96 -18.84 -10.66 19.24
N LEU A 97 -19.23 -11.91 19.46
CA LEU A 97 -18.69 -13.10 18.84
C LEU A 97 -19.74 -13.82 18.03
N GLY A 98 -19.38 -14.36 16.87
CA GLY A 98 -20.24 -15.26 16.11
C GLY A 98 -20.52 -14.85 14.70
N LEU A 99 -19.97 -13.76 14.21
CA LEU A 99 -20.00 -13.40 12.80
C LEU A 99 -19.12 -14.35 11.96
N ASN A 100 -19.49 -14.54 10.70
CA ASN A 100 -18.76 -15.40 9.75
C ASN A 100 -17.52 -14.74 9.11
N GLY A 101 -17.25 -13.47 9.43
CA GLY A 101 -16.11 -12.71 8.93
C GLY A 101 -15.91 -11.43 9.72
N ALA A 102 -14.99 -10.59 9.27
CA ALA A 102 -14.71 -9.28 9.84
C ALA A 102 -15.43 -8.19 9.01
N PRO A 103 -16.57 -7.65 9.47
CA PRO A 103 -17.18 -6.48 8.83
C PRO A 103 -16.27 -5.26 8.95
N GLN A 104 -16.43 -4.31 8.04
CA GLN A 104 -15.61 -3.10 8.04
C GLN A 104 -16.04 -2.13 9.15
N ALA A 105 -15.07 -1.37 9.65
CA ALA A 105 -15.39 -0.27 10.57
C ALA A 105 -16.28 0.76 9.86
N GLY A 106 -17.36 1.20 10.54
CA GLY A 106 -18.38 2.07 9.95
C GLY A 106 -19.55 1.32 9.29
N ASP A 107 -19.46 0.01 9.12
CA ASP A 107 -20.61 -0.79 8.63
C ASP A 107 -21.78 -0.71 9.62
N THR A 108 -22.97 -0.51 9.11
CA THR A 108 -24.20 -0.60 9.90
C THR A 108 -24.56 -2.06 10.14
N PHE A 109 -24.79 -2.43 11.38
CA PHE A 109 -25.37 -3.73 11.71
C PHE A 109 -26.87 -3.65 11.99
N ASN A 110 -27.58 -4.72 11.64
CA ASN A 110 -29.01 -4.88 11.87
C ASN A 110 -29.31 -6.27 12.44
N VAL A 111 -30.22 -6.34 13.41
CA VAL A 111 -30.75 -7.62 13.90
C VAL A 111 -31.93 -8.04 13.03
N LEU A 112 -31.86 -9.26 12.49
CA LEU A 112 -32.86 -9.87 11.61
C LEU A 112 -33.60 -11.00 12.34
N GLU A 113 -34.74 -11.45 11.74
CA GLU A 113 -35.55 -12.52 12.33
C GLU A 113 -34.96 -13.91 12.10
N THR A 114 -34.45 -14.12 10.88
CA THR A 114 -33.98 -15.44 10.44
C THR A 114 -32.54 -15.37 9.90
N GLU A 115 -31.80 -16.45 10.10
CA GLU A 115 -30.48 -16.60 9.57
C GLU A 115 -30.47 -16.73 8.04
N GLN A 116 -31.55 -17.29 7.48
CA GLN A 116 -31.70 -17.39 6.04
C GLN A 116 -31.80 -16.01 5.38
N GLU A 117 -32.66 -15.13 5.95
CA GLU A 117 -32.79 -13.74 5.48
C GLU A 117 -31.45 -13.00 5.54
N ALA A 118 -30.72 -13.13 6.66
CA ALA A 118 -29.40 -12.53 6.82
C ALA A 118 -28.40 -13.00 5.75
N ARG A 119 -28.41 -14.30 5.47
CA ARG A 119 -27.56 -14.91 4.46
C ARG A 119 -27.91 -14.45 3.04
N GLU A 120 -29.20 -14.39 2.70
CA GLU A 120 -29.62 -13.93 1.38
C GLU A 120 -29.22 -12.46 1.11
N ILE A 121 -29.44 -11.59 2.11
CA ILE A 121 -29.06 -10.18 2.00
C ILE A 121 -27.52 -10.04 1.90
N ALA A 122 -26.76 -10.78 2.73
CA ALA A 122 -25.30 -10.77 2.70
C ALA A 122 -24.76 -11.17 1.32
N ASN A 123 -25.24 -12.29 0.76
CA ASN A 123 -24.85 -12.76 -0.55
C ASN A 123 -25.16 -11.73 -1.66
N ARG A 124 -26.32 -11.09 -1.59
CA ARG A 124 -26.72 -10.07 -2.56
C ARG A 124 -25.82 -8.82 -2.47
N ARG A 125 -25.47 -8.40 -1.25
CA ARG A 125 -24.53 -7.30 -1.04
C ARG A 125 -23.12 -7.63 -1.56
N GLU A 126 -22.65 -8.84 -1.30
CA GLU A 126 -21.36 -9.32 -1.80
C GLU A 126 -21.32 -9.35 -3.35
N GLN A 127 -22.39 -9.82 -3.97
CA GLN A 127 -22.49 -9.81 -5.44
C GLN A 127 -22.45 -8.39 -6.00
N LEU A 128 -23.23 -7.46 -5.42
CA LEU A 128 -23.23 -6.05 -5.82
C LEU A 128 -21.86 -5.41 -5.65
N GLN A 129 -21.17 -5.71 -4.55
CA GLN A 129 -19.83 -5.20 -4.28
C GLN A 129 -18.82 -5.72 -5.32
N ARG A 130 -18.90 -7.00 -5.70
CA ARG A 130 -18.09 -7.58 -6.79
C ARG A 130 -18.36 -6.90 -8.13
N GLU A 131 -19.64 -6.70 -8.48
CA GLU A 131 -20.04 -6.02 -9.72
C GLU A 131 -19.54 -4.56 -9.76
N LEU A 132 -19.66 -3.83 -8.65
CA LEU A 132 -19.13 -2.47 -8.51
C LEU A 132 -17.61 -2.46 -8.62
N GLY A 133 -16.91 -3.39 -7.97
CA GLY A 133 -15.47 -3.54 -8.07
C GLY A 133 -15.01 -3.78 -9.51
N LEU A 134 -15.70 -4.66 -10.25
CA LEU A 134 -15.40 -4.90 -11.67
C LEU A 134 -15.63 -3.67 -12.55
N ARG A 135 -16.65 -2.85 -12.25
CA ARG A 135 -16.94 -1.61 -13.00
C ARG A 135 -16.00 -0.47 -12.65
N THR A 136 -15.52 -0.41 -11.41
CA THR A 136 -14.57 0.62 -10.93
C THR A 136 -13.12 0.30 -11.26
N GLN A 137 -12.77 -0.97 -11.49
CA GLN A 137 -11.48 -1.28 -12.10
C GLN A 137 -11.49 -0.66 -13.49
N LYS A 138 -10.82 0.48 -13.64
CA LYS A 138 -10.53 1.06 -14.96
C LYS A 138 -9.92 -0.05 -15.81
N MET A 139 -10.65 -0.58 -16.79
CA MET A 139 -10.03 -1.38 -17.81
C MET A 139 -8.93 -0.52 -18.43
N LEU A 140 -7.70 -1.00 -18.33
CA LEU A 140 -6.58 -0.39 -19.03
C LEU A 140 -6.97 -0.22 -20.48
N THR A 141 -7.13 1.03 -20.92
CA THR A 141 -7.39 1.33 -22.32
C THR A 141 -6.11 1.10 -23.13
N LEU A 142 -6.25 0.85 -24.42
CA LEU A 142 -5.08 0.76 -25.33
C LEU A 142 -4.24 2.04 -25.30
N ASP A 143 -4.85 3.20 -25.04
CA ASP A 143 -4.17 4.48 -24.85
C ASP A 143 -3.35 4.51 -23.56
N ASP A 144 -3.85 3.93 -22.46
CA ASP A 144 -3.11 3.81 -21.22
C ASP A 144 -1.91 2.86 -21.38
N ILE A 145 -2.11 1.75 -22.10
CA ILE A 145 -1.02 0.83 -22.47
C ILE A 145 0.00 1.55 -23.35
N GLY A 146 -0.46 2.31 -24.34
CA GLY A 146 0.41 3.11 -25.22
C GLY A 146 1.24 4.14 -24.46
N ARG A 147 0.65 4.85 -23.49
CA ARG A 147 1.37 5.78 -22.60
C ARG A 147 2.37 5.06 -21.71
N ARG A 148 2.01 3.90 -21.14
CA ARG A 148 2.92 3.07 -20.32
C ARG A 148 4.11 2.57 -21.12
N ILE A 149 3.91 2.14 -22.36
CA ILE A 149 4.99 1.74 -23.28
C ILE A 149 5.86 2.95 -23.67
N ALA A 150 5.28 4.12 -23.84
CA ALA A 150 6.03 5.35 -24.18
C ALA A 150 6.92 5.84 -23.03
N VAL A 151 6.56 5.61 -21.77
CA VAL A 151 7.38 5.90 -20.59
C VAL A 151 8.58 4.94 -20.46
N GLY A 152 8.54 3.78 -21.13
CA GLY A 152 9.70 2.89 -21.34
C GLY A 152 10.05 1.96 -20.18
N ASN A 153 9.77 2.30 -18.91
CA ASN A 153 10.16 1.51 -17.72
C ASN A 153 9.03 1.42 -16.69
N PHE A 154 7.79 1.22 -17.12
CA PHE A 154 6.68 1.04 -16.21
C PHE A 154 6.82 -0.28 -15.43
N GLN A 155 6.79 -0.19 -14.11
CA GLN A 155 6.87 -1.35 -13.21
C GLN A 155 5.64 -1.40 -12.30
N GLU A 156 5.27 -2.60 -11.88
CA GLU A 156 4.18 -2.84 -10.93
C GLU A 156 4.74 -3.50 -9.67
N LEU A 157 4.40 -2.91 -8.51
CA LEU A 157 4.68 -3.50 -7.21
C LEU A 157 3.38 -4.04 -6.64
N ASN A 158 3.22 -5.35 -6.69
CA ASN A 158 2.05 -6.03 -6.17
C ASN A 158 2.25 -6.34 -4.69
N VAL A 159 1.23 -6.01 -3.87
CA VAL A 159 1.30 -6.15 -2.41
C VAL A 159 0.06 -6.88 -1.90
N ILE A 160 0.27 -7.81 -0.97
CA ILE A 160 -0.79 -8.40 -0.14
C ILE A 160 -0.65 -7.83 1.27
N VAL A 161 -1.72 -7.24 1.80
CA VAL A 161 -1.72 -6.62 3.14
C VAL A 161 -2.49 -7.48 4.13
N LYS A 162 -1.84 -7.83 5.24
CA LYS A 162 -2.46 -8.56 6.35
C LYS A 162 -2.25 -7.78 7.64
N GLY A 163 -3.30 -7.65 8.45
CA GLY A 163 -3.22 -6.94 9.73
C GLY A 163 -4.02 -7.61 10.83
N ASP A 164 -3.87 -7.11 12.04
CA ASP A 164 -4.60 -7.57 13.22
C ASP A 164 -6.05 -7.08 13.23
N VAL A 165 -6.27 -5.84 12.75
CA VAL A 165 -7.59 -5.19 12.68
C VAL A 165 -7.84 -4.59 11.30
N ASP A 166 -9.12 -4.51 10.91
CA ASP A 166 -9.52 -4.03 9.58
C ASP A 166 -9.09 -2.59 9.31
N GLY A 167 -9.27 -1.69 10.27
CA GLY A 167 -8.86 -0.29 10.12
C GLY A 167 -7.37 -0.09 9.87
N SER A 168 -6.50 -0.92 10.48
CA SER A 168 -5.05 -0.91 10.24
C SER A 168 -4.73 -1.39 8.81
N VAL A 169 -5.41 -2.43 8.34
CA VAL A 169 -5.25 -2.97 6.99
C VAL A 169 -5.66 -1.95 5.95
N GLU A 170 -6.79 -1.27 6.15
CA GLU A 170 -7.30 -0.23 5.26
C GLU A 170 -6.34 0.96 5.22
N ALA A 171 -5.98 1.53 6.37
CA ALA A 171 -5.06 2.67 6.45
C ALA A 171 -3.70 2.40 5.80
N LEU A 172 -3.14 1.20 6.02
CA LEU A 172 -1.88 0.80 5.40
C LEU A 172 -2.04 0.64 3.88
N SER A 173 -3.10 -0.05 3.43
CA SER A 173 -3.37 -0.25 2.00
C SER A 173 -3.51 1.07 1.25
N ASP A 174 -4.29 2.00 1.78
CA ASP A 174 -4.48 3.34 1.18
C ASP A 174 -3.19 4.13 1.14
N SER A 175 -2.37 4.04 2.21
CA SER A 175 -1.07 4.70 2.26
C SER A 175 -0.11 4.15 1.23
N LEU A 176 -0.08 2.82 1.03
CA LEU A 176 0.76 2.17 0.02
C LEU A 176 0.32 2.52 -1.42
N ILE A 177 -0.99 2.53 -1.69
CA ILE A 177 -1.52 2.92 -3.01
C ILE A 177 -1.13 4.36 -3.37
N ARG A 178 -1.12 5.27 -2.40
CA ARG A 178 -0.72 6.67 -2.59
C ARG A 178 0.76 6.87 -2.93
N LEU A 179 1.61 5.88 -2.70
CA LEU A 179 3.02 5.90 -3.10
C LEU A 179 3.21 5.72 -4.62
N SER A 180 2.17 5.31 -5.34
CA SER A 180 2.25 5.09 -6.79
C SER A 180 2.74 6.34 -7.51
N THR A 181 3.67 6.15 -8.44
CA THR A 181 4.23 7.16 -9.33
C THR A 181 3.87 6.86 -10.78
N GLU A 182 4.26 7.71 -11.71
CA GLU A 182 4.05 7.46 -13.15
C GLU A 182 4.84 6.24 -13.67
N GLU A 183 5.97 5.93 -13.03
CA GLU A 183 6.87 4.83 -13.41
C GLU A 183 6.58 3.54 -12.65
N ILE A 184 6.14 3.62 -11.39
CA ILE A 184 5.86 2.46 -10.55
C ILE A 184 4.44 2.56 -9.96
N GLN A 185 3.62 1.57 -10.26
CA GLN A 185 2.28 1.45 -9.69
C GLN A 185 2.27 0.43 -8.55
N VAL A 186 1.79 0.84 -7.38
CA VAL A 186 1.56 -0.06 -6.24
C VAL A 186 0.14 -0.60 -6.31
N ASN A 187 0.01 -1.92 -6.44
CA ASN A 187 -1.28 -2.61 -6.51
C ASN A 187 -1.49 -3.45 -5.26
N VAL A 188 -2.52 -3.15 -4.47
CA VAL A 188 -2.93 -4.02 -3.37
C VAL A 188 -3.86 -5.10 -3.93
N ILE A 189 -3.31 -6.32 -4.14
CA ILE A 189 -4.05 -7.44 -4.74
C ILE A 189 -5.05 -8.05 -3.76
N HIS A 190 -4.64 -8.17 -2.51
CA HIS A 190 -5.47 -8.74 -1.45
C HIS A 190 -5.21 -8.05 -0.13
N LYS A 191 -6.29 -7.81 0.62
CA LYS A 191 -6.22 -7.29 1.98
C LYS A 191 -7.12 -8.12 2.88
N ALA A 192 -6.64 -8.53 4.05
CA ALA A 192 -7.45 -9.28 5.01
C ALA A 192 -6.91 -9.17 6.44
N VAL A 193 -7.81 -9.42 7.39
CA VAL A 193 -7.50 -9.46 8.81
C VAL A 193 -7.04 -10.85 9.23
N GLY A 194 -6.09 -10.91 10.13
CA GLY A 194 -5.60 -12.11 10.78
C GLY A 194 -4.22 -12.57 10.33
N GLN A 195 -3.84 -13.75 10.79
CA GLN A 195 -2.53 -14.34 10.54
C GLN A 195 -2.29 -14.60 9.05
N ILE A 196 -1.05 -14.41 8.59
CA ILE A 196 -0.65 -14.77 7.22
C ILE A 196 -0.74 -16.29 7.06
N SER A 197 -1.54 -16.74 6.10
CA SER A 197 -1.85 -18.14 5.80
C SER A 197 -1.04 -18.67 4.62
N GLU A 198 -1.08 -20.00 4.40
CA GLU A 198 -0.51 -20.62 3.20
C GLU A 198 -1.16 -20.12 1.92
N SER A 199 -2.48 -19.89 1.96
CA SER A 199 -3.23 -19.37 0.79
C SER A 199 -2.76 -17.97 0.38
N ASP A 200 -2.40 -17.12 1.35
CA ASP A 200 -1.84 -15.79 1.07
C ASP A 200 -0.49 -15.92 0.36
N VAL A 201 0.34 -16.89 0.77
CA VAL A 201 1.65 -17.15 0.13
C VAL A 201 1.48 -17.68 -1.30
N VAL A 202 0.54 -18.61 -1.52
CA VAL A 202 0.25 -19.12 -2.86
C VAL A 202 -0.25 -18.01 -3.78
N LEU A 203 -1.12 -17.13 -3.27
CA LEU A 203 -1.59 -15.96 -4.02
C LEU A 203 -0.45 -14.99 -4.33
N ALA A 204 0.44 -14.73 -3.37
CA ALA A 204 1.61 -13.89 -3.57
C ALA A 204 2.56 -14.44 -4.64
N ALA A 205 2.85 -15.73 -4.60
CA ALA A 205 3.66 -16.41 -5.62
C ALA A 205 3.03 -16.31 -7.02
N ALA A 206 1.72 -16.56 -7.13
CA ALA A 206 0.99 -16.48 -8.39
C ALA A 206 0.93 -15.07 -8.98
N SER A 207 0.96 -14.05 -8.14
CA SER A 207 0.81 -12.64 -8.53
C SER A 207 2.13 -11.86 -8.50
N ASN A 208 3.26 -12.51 -8.25
CA ASN A 208 4.56 -11.87 -8.01
C ASN A 208 4.45 -10.72 -7.01
N ALA A 209 3.81 -10.98 -5.88
CA ALA A 209 3.51 -9.99 -4.86
C ALA A 209 4.36 -10.20 -3.60
N ILE A 210 4.64 -9.12 -2.89
CA ILE A 210 5.19 -9.14 -1.53
C ILE A 210 4.06 -9.19 -0.51
N ILE A 211 4.30 -9.82 0.64
CA ILE A 211 3.32 -9.84 1.74
C ILE A 211 3.77 -8.88 2.83
N VAL A 212 2.93 -7.90 3.12
CA VAL A 212 3.11 -6.92 4.19
C VAL A 212 2.20 -7.30 5.35
N GLY A 213 2.79 -7.71 6.47
CA GLY A 213 2.09 -8.05 7.70
C GLY A 213 2.21 -6.92 8.73
N PHE A 214 1.08 -6.37 9.18
CA PHE A 214 1.03 -5.35 10.21
C PHE A 214 0.51 -5.95 11.52
N GLN A 215 1.32 -5.94 12.59
CA GLN A 215 1.03 -6.54 13.90
C GLN A 215 0.67 -8.03 13.87
N VAL A 216 0.87 -8.71 12.75
CA VAL A 216 0.58 -10.13 12.56
C VAL A 216 1.85 -10.91 12.22
N ARG A 217 1.78 -12.23 12.36
CA ARG A 217 2.89 -13.13 12.01
C ARG A 217 2.42 -14.23 11.06
N PRO A 218 3.30 -14.75 10.21
CA PRO A 218 2.96 -15.90 9.39
C PRO A 218 2.78 -17.16 10.25
N SER A 219 1.90 -18.06 9.81
CA SER A 219 1.83 -19.41 10.34
C SER A 219 3.14 -20.16 10.05
N LEU A 220 3.43 -21.21 10.80
CA LEU A 220 4.63 -22.03 10.56
C LEU A 220 4.64 -22.62 9.14
N ALA A 221 3.47 -23.02 8.66
CA ALA A 221 3.29 -23.57 7.33
C ALA A 221 3.47 -22.47 6.25
N ALA A 222 2.87 -21.29 6.44
CA ALA A 222 3.05 -20.15 5.55
C ALA A 222 4.52 -19.73 5.44
N ARG A 223 5.26 -19.70 6.56
CA ARG A 223 6.68 -19.37 6.55
C ARG A 223 7.51 -20.33 5.72
N LYS A 224 7.31 -21.66 5.91
CA LYS A 224 8.00 -22.68 5.14
C LYS A 224 7.66 -22.62 3.65
N ASN A 225 6.38 -22.35 3.35
CA ASN A 225 5.94 -22.23 1.97
C ASN A 225 6.51 -20.97 1.29
N ALA A 226 6.58 -19.84 2.01
CA ALA A 226 7.19 -18.62 1.51
C ALA A 226 8.68 -18.80 1.20
N GLU A 227 9.42 -19.49 2.08
CA GLU A 227 10.83 -19.85 1.83
C GLU A 227 11.00 -20.72 0.59
N LYS A 228 10.08 -21.67 0.36
CA LYS A 228 10.10 -22.57 -0.80
C LYS A 228 9.75 -21.86 -2.12
N GLU A 229 8.72 -21.04 -2.11
CA GLU A 229 8.22 -20.32 -3.30
C GLU A 229 8.98 -19.01 -3.55
N GLY A 230 9.90 -18.62 -2.68
CA GLY A 230 10.67 -17.37 -2.79
C GLY A 230 9.83 -16.10 -2.56
N VAL A 231 8.72 -16.21 -1.82
CA VAL A 231 7.83 -15.09 -1.50
C VAL A 231 8.40 -14.30 -0.33
N GLU A 232 8.53 -13.00 -0.51
CA GLU A 232 9.01 -12.10 0.54
C GLU A 232 7.86 -11.73 1.49
N ILE A 233 8.10 -11.92 2.80
CA ILE A 233 7.17 -11.52 3.88
C ILE A 233 7.85 -10.48 4.74
N ARG A 234 7.31 -9.25 4.77
CA ARG A 234 7.75 -8.15 5.61
C ARG A 234 6.77 -7.91 6.74
N LEU A 235 7.28 -7.74 7.96
CA LEU A 235 6.48 -7.60 9.18
C LEU A 235 6.76 -6.25 9.83
N TYR A 236 5.69 -5.49 10.10
CA TYR A 236 5.79 -4.16 10.69
C TYR A 236 4.89 -4.03 11.91
N SER A 237 5.32 -3.16 12.82
CA SER A 237 4.55 -2.74 13.99
C SER A 237 4.20 -1.25 13.95
N ILE A 238 4.82 -0.50 13.04
CA ILE A 238 4.62 0.93 12.82
C ILE A 238 4.31 1.14 11.33
N ILE A 239 3.23 1.86 11.02
CA ILE A 239 2.78 2.08 9.64
C ILE A 239 3.83 2.87 8.83
N TYR A 240 4.46 3.86 9.46
CA TYR A 240 5.46 4.68 8.78
C TYR A 240 6.68 3.89 8.33
N ASP A 241 7.12 2.90 9.12
CA ASP A 241 8.26 2.04 8.75
C ASP A 241 7.93 1.23 7.48
N ALA A 242 6.69 0.72 7.39
CA ALA A 242 6.22 0.00 6.20
C ALA A 242 6.20 0.91 4.96
N ILE A 243 5.73 2.15 5.12
CA ILE A 243 5.67 3.14 4.04
C ILE A 243 7.08 3.51 3.55
N GLU A 244 8.01 3.79 4.47
CA GLU A 244 9.38 4.17 4.13
C GLU A 244 10.14 3.02 3.46
N GLU A 245 9.99 1.79 3.94
CA GLU A 245 10.67 0.64 3.34
C GLU A 245 10.12 0.31 1.95
N VAL A 246 8.80 0.36 1.73
CA VAL A 246 8.19 0.19 0.41
C VAL A 246 8.63 1.30 -0.55
N LYS A 247 8.68 2.56 -0.07
CA LYS A 247 9.18 3.68 -0.87
C LYS A 247 10.65 3.49 -1.27
N SER A 248 11.50 3.07 -0.33
CA SER A 248 12.91 2.77 -0.61
C SER A 248 13.07 1.60 -1.61
N ALA A 249 12.22 0.57 -1.51
CA ALA A 249 12.20 -0.52 -2.46
C ALA A 249 11.81 -0.05 -3.87
N MET A 250 10.80 0.84 -3.98
CA MET A 250 10.41 1.46 -5.25
C MET A 250 11.55 2.29 -5.85
N GLU A 251 12.25 3.11 -5.05
CA GLU A 251 13.42 3.86 -5.51
C GLU A 251 14.51 2.93 -6.06
N GLY A 252 14.71 1.77 -5.43
CA GLY A 252 15.64 0.73 -5.90
C GLY A 252 15.20 0.03 -7.20
N MET A 253 13.92 0.05 -7.53
CA MET A 253 13.37 -0.50 -8.79
C MET A 253 13.59 0.45 -9.98
N LEU A 254 13.78 1.75 -9.74
CA LEU A 254 14.00 2.73 -10.81
C LEU A 254 15.34 2.47 -11.50
N SER A 255 15.35 2.53 -12.82
CA SER A 255 16.59 2.48 -13.59
C SER A 255 17.44 3.69 -13.26
N PRO A 256 18.78 3.54 -13.09
CA PRO A 256 19.65 4.67 -12.81
C PRO A 256 19.57 5.69 -13.94
N GLU A 257 19.22 6.92 -13.62
CA GLU A 257 19.26 8.04 -14.55
C GLU A 257 20.72 8.32 -14.94
N ILE A 258 21.04 8.17 -16.21
CA ILE A 258 22.39 8.48 -16.71
C ILE A 258 22.48 10.00 -16.85
N LYS A 259 23.09 10.65 -15.87
CA LYS A 259 23.38 12.07 -15.92
C LYS A 259 24.69 12.30 -16.63
N GLU A 260 24.64 12.94 -17.80
CA GLU A 260 25.84 13.31 -18.52
C GLU A 260 26.37 14.64 -17.98
N GLU A 261 27.65 14.66 -17.62
CA GLU A 261 28.35 15.88 -17.24
C GLU A 261 29.43 16.20 -18.28
N ILE A 262 29.46 17.44 -18.71
CA ILE A 262 30.51 17.93 -19.62
C ILE A 262 31.78 18.10 -18.83
N THR A 263 32.78 17.27 -19.08
CA THR A 263 34.09 17.28 -18.39
C THR A 263 35.12 18.13 -19.09
N ALA A 264 34.97 18.36 -20.39
CA ALA A 264 35.91 19.22 -21.18
C ALA A 264 35.26 19.72 -22.45
N TYR A 265 35.68 20.90 -22.87
CA TYR A 265 35.45 21.43 -24.23
C TYR A 265 36.74 21.31 -25.02
N VAL A 266 36.65 20.66 -26.19
CA VAL A 266 37.82 20.35 -27.04
C VAL A 266 37.53 20.83 -28.46
N GLU A 267 38.40 21.64 -29.01
CA GLU A 267 38.32 22.16 -30.38
C GLU A 267 39.21 21.32 -31.30
N VAL A 268 38.64 20.88 -32.43
CA VAL A 268 39.40 20.20 -33.46
C VAL A 268 40.08 21.26 -34.35
N LEU A 269 41.42 21.32 -34.27
CA LEU A 269 42.20 22.28 -35.05
C LEU A 269 42.53 21.74 -36.45
N GLN A 270 42.89 20.46 -36.55
CA GLN A 270 43.35 19.86 -37.80
C GLN A 270 43.09 18.34 -37.80
N THR A 271 42.89 17.77 -38.98
CA THR A 271 42.72 16.31 -39.15
C THR A 271 43.89 15.74 -39.96
N PHE A 272 44.42 14.58 -39.54
CA PHE A 272 45.55 13.90 -40.17
C PHE A 272 45.12 12.50 -40.61
N LYS A 273 45.37 12.14 -41.87
CA LYS A 273 45.19 10.76 -42.36
C LYS A 273 46.46 9.96 -42.11
N ILE A 274 46.39 8.89 -41.30
CA ILE A 274 47.50 7.99 -41.01
C ILE A 274 47.18 6.64 -41.61
N SER A 275 48.05 6.12 -42.50
CA SER A 275 47.80 4.90 -43.31
C SER A 275 47.45 3.63 -42.52
N LYS A 276 47.82 3.52 -41.24
CA LYS A 276 47.54 2.33 -40.40
C LYS A 276 46.49 2.54 -39.31
N VAL A 277 46.06 3.77 -39.04
CA VAL A 277 45.20 4.12 -37.90
C VAL A 277 43.90 4.76 -38.35
N GLY A 278 43.87 5.32 -39.56
CA GLY A 278 42.73 6.09 -40.07
C GLY A 278 42.88 7.60 -39.90
N THR A 279 41.81 8.35 -39.80
CA THR A 279 41.82 9.77 -39.60
C THR A 279 41.92 10.12 -38.13
N VAL A 280 42.93 10.88 -37.71
CA VAL A 280 43.16 11.35 -36.34
C VAL A 280 42.93 12.85 -36.28
N ALA A 281 42.27 13.32 -35.24
CA ALA A 281 42.02 14.72 -34.98
C ALA A 281 43.13 15.32 -34.07
N GLY A 282 43.74 16.39 -34.55
CA GLY A 282 44.56 17.26 -33.71
C GLY A 282 43.68 18.25 -32.99
N CYS A 283 43.65 18.18 -31.68
CA CYS A 283 42.69 18.90 -30.85
C CYS A 283 43.38 19.77 -29.82
N MET A 284 42.70 20.84 -29.40
CA MET A 284 43.11 21.66 -28.27
C MET A 284 42.01 21.62 -27.21
N VAL A 285 42.37 21.32 -25.98
CA VAL A 285 41.47 21.39 -24.85
C VAL A 285 41.31 22.85 -24.45
N LYS A 286 40.12 23.41 -24.58
CA LYS A 286 39.82 24.81 -24.25
C LYS A 286 39.48 24.97 -22.78
N GLU A 287 38.77 24.01 -22.23
CA GLU A 287 38.29 24.05 -20.85
C GLU A 287 38.18 22.63 -20.30
N GLY A 288 38.49 22.47 -19.01
CA GLY A 288 38.36 21.20 -18.30
C GLY A 288 39.50 20.22 -18.57
N LYS A 289 39.19 18.92 -18.43
CA LYS A 289 40.13 17.81 -18.66
C LYS A 289 39.48 16.65 -19.38
N ILE A 290 40.17 16.08 -20.34
CA ILE A 290 39.75 14.90 -21.07
C ILE A 290 40.55 13.69 -20.62
N LYS A 291 39.87 12.57 -20.34
CA LYS A 291 40.47 11.27 -20.03
C LYS A 291 40.22 10.30 -21.18
N ARG A 292 41.08 9.29 -21.31
CA ARG A 292 40.95 8.26 -22.35
C ARG A 292 39.62 7.48 -22.25
N THR A 293 39.02 7.39 -21.09
CA THR A 293 37.73 6.69 -20.84
C THR A 293 36.51 7.55 -21.07
N ASN A 294 36.66 8.84 -21.38
CA ASN A 294 35.52 9.72 -21.60
C ASN A 294 34.80 9.40 -22.94
N LYS A 295 33.50 9.48 -22.93
CA LYS A 295 32.70 9.54 -24.15
C LYS A 295 32.77 10.92 -24.76
N ILE A 296 32.69 11.00 -26.08
CA ILE A 296 32.76 12.25 -26.82
C ILE A 296 31.52 12.47 -27.67
N ARG A 297 31.17 13.74 -27.85
CA ARG A 297 30.21 14.18 -28.84
C ARG A 297 30.92 15.13 -29.80
N LEU A 298 30.88 14.82 -31.09
CA LEU A 298 31.39 15.71 -32.14
C LEU A 298 30.27 16.67 -32.57
N ILE A 299 30.51 17.95 -32.34
CA ILE A 299 29.52 19.01 -32.66
C ILE A 299 30.03 19.81 -33.81
N ARG A 300 29.21 20.03 -34.82
CA ARG A 300 29.46 20.92 -35.97
C ARG A 300 28.26 21.81 -36.17
N ASP A 301 28.50 23.13 -36.28
CA ASP A 301 27.46 24.13 -36.44
C ASP A 301 26.31 24.02 -35.41
N GLY A 302 26.68 23.70 -34.15
CA GLY A 302 25.74 23.52 -33.05
C GLY A 302 24.97 22.19 -33.03
N ILE A 303 25.22 21.30 -34.02
CA ILE A 303 24.54 19.99 -34.11
C ILE A 303 25.49 18.85 -33.76
N VAL A 304 25.05 17.91 -32.94
CA VAL A 304 25.80 16.70 -32.64
C VAL A 304 25.73 15.76 -33.84
N ILE A 305 26.87 15.58 -34.52
CA ILE A 305 26.97 14.73 -35.72
C ILE A 305 27.47 13.31 -35.40
N TYR A 306 28.13 13.13 -34.25
CA TYR A 306 28.63 11.84 -33.83
C TYR A 306 28.76 11.77 -32.30
N SER A 307 28.43 10.61 -31.71
CA SER A 307 28.67 10.30 -30.30
C SER A 307 29.38 8.95 -30.21
N GLY A 308 30.44 8.87 -29.43
CA GLY A 308 31.24 7.67 -29.32
C GLY A 308 32.28 7.74 -28.23
N GLU A 309 33.20 6.76 -28.22
CA GLU A 309 34.28 6.66 -27.28
C GLU A 309 35.60 7.07 -27.91
N LEU A 310 36.57 7.52 -27.10
CA LEU A 310 37.92 7.84 -27.57
C LEU A 310 38.69 6.54 -27.88
N GLY A 311 39.07 6.33 -29.12
CA GLY A 311 39.90 5.24 -29.52
C GLY A 311 41.32 5.34 -28.97
N SER A 312 41.90 6.55 -28.95
CA SER A 312 43.21 6.85 -28.38
C SER A 312 43.30 8.32 -27.92
N LEU A 313 44.10 8.57 -26.92
CA LEU A 313 44.42 9.92 -26.45
C LEU A 313 45.92 10.07 -26.36
N LYS A 314 46.47 11.03 -27.10
CA LYS A 314 47.92 11.32 -27.14
C LYS A 314 48.14 12.79 -26.91
N ARG A 315 49.25 13.11 -26.19
CA ARG A 315 49.76 14.46 -26.10
C ARG A 315 51.04 14.52 -26.94
N PHE A 316 51.04 15.28 -28.02
CA PHE A 316 52.05 15.26 -29.08
C PHE A 316 52.16 13.86 -29.73
N LYS A 317 53.12 13.03 -29.36
CA LYS A 317 53.32 11.68 -29.90
C LYS A 317 53.18 10.58 -28.85
N ASP A 318 53.11 10.96 -27.56
CA ASP A 318 53.09 10.04 -26.42
C ASP A 318 51.67 9.76 -25.97
N ASP A 319 51.42 8.51 -25.59
CA ASP A 319 50.13 8.11 -25.04
C ASP A 319 49.89 8.80 -23.68
N ALA A 320 48.74 9.45 -23.52
CA ALA A 320 48.34 10.15 -22.31
C ALA A 320 47.13 9.52 -21.69
N LYS A 321 47.07 9.43 -20.35
CA LYS A 321 45.88 9.00 -19.61
C LYS A 321 44.85 10.11 -19.49
N GLU A 322 45.32 11.35 -19.38
CA GLU A 322 44.52 12.57 -19.33
C GLU A 322 45.24 13.76 -19.95
N VAL A 323 44.51 14.71 -20.49
CA VAL A 323 44.98 15.98 -21.01
C VAL A 323 44.14 17.09 -20.42
N VAL A 324 44.78 18.13 -19.93
CA VAL A 324 44.18 19.32 -19.29
C VAL A 324 44.30 20.50 -20.24
N ALA A 325 43.41 21.50 -20.09
CA ALA A 325 43.41 22.75 -20.86
C ALA A 325 44.74 23.54 -20.66
#